data_e1810a5759b73b33d4d43377cc94efb8
#
_entry.id   e1810a5759b73b33d4d43377cc94efb8
#
_cell.length_a   1.000
_cell.length_b   1.000
_cell.length_c   1.000
_cell.angle_alpha   90.00
_cell.angle_beta   90.00
_cell.angle_gamma   90.00
#
_symmetry.space_group_name_H-M   'P 1'
#
loop_
_entity.id
_entity.type
_entity.pdbx_description
1 polymer ?
#
loop_
_entity_poly.entity_id
_entity_poly.type
_entity_poly.pdbx_seq_one_letter_code
_entity_poly.pdbx_strand_id
1 'polypeptide(L)'
;MAKHNIPEVKADWENTPGIWGMSIDMDICTGCQACVAACAMENNIPFVGETDSGYGRSLHWIRVEHTWEGEYPEVTATSNQPVICQQCGNAPCEPVCPVFASVHSQSEDLNLQVYNRCVGTRYCANNCPYIARVFNMRDYDRPDPLPNQFNPDVTVRRRGIMEKCTFCIQRIHKGQDQAKSEGRDVMDGEVVPACAQACPADAIVFGRLDDPESRVSTMAKNGRGIKLLEDLGTVPHVTYLKEEKTYGRTG
;
A
#
# COMPACT_ATOMS: atom_id res chain seq x y z
N MET A 1 13.52 5.33 -34.89
CA MET A 1 13.52 5.06 -33.45
C MET A 1 13.20 3.58 -33.28
N ALA A 2 14.16 2.76 -32.88
CA ALA A 2 13.96 1.33 -32.67
C ALA A 2 13.07 1.14 -31.43
N LYS A 3 11.91 0.49 -31.62
CA LYS A 3 11.10 0.01 -30.50
C LYS A 3 11.93 -1.03 -29.77
N HIS A 4 12.46 -0.70 -28.60
CA HIS A 4 12.97 -1.70 -27.70
C HIS A 4 11.80 -2.60 -27.31
N ASN A 5 11.83 -3.85 -27.78
CA ASN A 5 10.97 -4.91 -27.25
C ASN A 5 11.43 -5.16 -25.81
N ILE A 6 10.84 -4.46 -24.86
CA ILE A 6 10.90 -4.86 -23.45
C ILE A 6 10.09 -6.15 -23.41
N PRO A 7 10.66 -7.28 -22.97
CA PRO A 7 9.87 -8.50 -22.82
C PRO A 7 8.70 -8.18 -21.89
N GLU A 8 7.51 -8.52 -22.33
CA GLU A 8 6.28 -8.43 -21.54
C GLU A 8 6.50 -9.34 -20.32
N VAL A 9 6.88 -8.73 -19.20
CA VAL A 9 6.97 -9.44 -17.91
C VAL A 9 5.53 -9.68 -17.48
N LYS A 10 4.94 -10.78 -17.96
CA LYS A 10 3.67 -11.26 -17.44
C LYS A 10 3.93 -11.61 -15.99
N ALA A 11 3.26 -10.89 -15.10
CA ALA A 11 3.18 -11.28 -13.72
C ALA A 11 2.45 -12.63 -13.66
N ASP A 12 3.19 -13.68 -13.41
CA ASP A 12 2.66 -15.04 -13.35
C ASP A 12 2.06 -15.31 -11.95
N TRP A 13 1.30 -14.31 -11.45
CA TRP A 13 0.64 -14.42 -10.14
C TRP A 13 -0.40 -15.54 -10.09
N GLU A 14 -1.00 -15.90 -11.24
CA GLU A 14 -1.99 -16.98 -11.30
C GLU A 14 -1.38 -18.35 -10.91
N ASN A 15 -0.06 -18.47 -10.97
CA ASN A 15 0.67 -19.72 -10.69
C ASN A 15 1.58 -19.62 -9.44
N THR A 16 1.67 -18.45 -8.80
CA THR A 16 2.48 -18.27 -7.58
C THR A 16 1.56 -18.34 -6.36
N PRO A 17 1.64 -19.40 -5.52
CA PRO A 17 0.75 -19.53 -4.37
C PRO A 17 1.05 -18.49 -3.29
N GLY A 18 -0.01 -17.98 -2.67
CA GLY A 18 0.10 -17.11 -1.50
C GLY A 18 0.21 -15.62 -1.79
N ILE A 19 -0.02 -15.15 -3.02
CA ILE A 19 0.09 -13.74 -3.38
C ILE A 19 -1.04 -12.90 -2.77
N TRP A 20 -0.65 -11.96 -1.92
CA TRP A 20 -1.57 -10.97 -1.38
C TRP A 20 -1.62 -9.71 -2.26
N GLY A 21 -2.84 -9.18 -2.45
CA GLY A 21 -3.03 -7.96 -3.22
C GLY A 21 -4.17 -7.09 -2.73
N MET A 22 -4.27 -5.93 -3.32
CA MET A 22 -5.29 -4.94 -2.98
C MET A 22 -5.87 -4.33 -4.25
N SER A 23 -7.19 -4.15 -4.26
CA SER A 23 -7.89 -3.39 -5.29
C SER A 23 -8.53 -2.15 -4.67
N ILE A 24 -8.35 -1.00 -5.30
CA ILE A 24 -8.86 0.29 -4.81
C ILE A 24 -9.76 0.88 -5.89
N ASP A 25 -11.03 1.05 -5.58
CA ASP A 25 -11.98 1.69 -6.50
C ASP A 25 -11.98 3.21 -6.26
N MET A 26 -11.44 3.95 -7.25
CA MET A 26 -11.34 5.41 -7.18
C MET A 26 -12.69 6.10 -7.40
N ASP A 27 -13.66 5.41 -8.04
CA ASP A 27 -14.98 5.96 -8.33
C ASP A 27 -15.83 6.15 -7.07
N ILE A 28 -15.68 5.23 -6.10
CA ILE A 28 -16.40 5.31 -4.83
C ILE A 28 -15.57 5.89 -3.68
N CYS A 29 -14.29 6.17 -3.91
CA CYS A 29 -13.42 6.76 -2.90
C CYS A 29 -13.80 8.22 -2.62
N THR A 30 -14.26 8.50 -1.40
CA THR A 30 -14.68 9.85 -0.99
C THR A 30 -13.53 10.77 -0.57
N GLY A 31 -12.27 10.28 -0.53
CA GLY A 31 -11.13 11.05 -0.06
C GLY A 31 -11.11 11.39 1.44
N CYS A 32 -11.94 10.73 2.25
CA CYS A 32 -12.16 11.07 3.67
C CYS A 32 -10.95 10.83 4.59
N GLN A 33 -9.88 10.17 4.11
CA GLN A 33 -8.65 9.85 4.83
C GLN A 33 -8.80 8.95 6.07
N ALA A 34 -9.95 8.29 6.28
CA ALA A 34 -10.12 7.32 7.37
C ALA A 34 -9.09 6.18 7.29
N CYS A 35 -8.75 5.74 6.08
CA CYS A 35 -7.70 4.76 5.83
C CYS A 35 -6.31 5.22 6.29
N VAL A 36 -5.99 6.52 6.16
CA VAL A 36 -4.72 7.11 6.61
C VAL A 36 -4.64 7.08 8.14
N ALA A 37 -5.70 7.51 8.83
CA ALA A 37 -5.77 7.51 10.28
C ALA A 37 -5.70 6.08 10.84
N ALA A 38 -6.47 5.14 10.29
CA ALA A 38 -6.47 3.75 10.71
C ALA A 38 -5.10 3.08 10.49
N CYS A 39 -4.44 3.37 9.36
CA CYS A 39 -3.08 2.87 9.10
C CYS A 39 -2.09 3.40 10.14
N ALA A 40 -2.19 4.67 10.51
CA ALA A 40 -1.30 5.28 11.50
C ALA A 40 -1.47 4.65 12.90
N MET A 41 -2.70 4.40 13.31
CA MET A 41 -3.02 3.75 14.58
C MET A 41 -2.55 2.30 14.62
N GLU A 42 -2.91 1.53 13.61
CA GLU A 42 -2.58 0.10 13.51
C GLU A 42 -1.07 -0.15 13.49
N ASN A 43 -0.34 0.70 12.78
CA ASN A 43 1.07 0.47 12.48
C ASN A 43 2.01 1.34 13.35
N ASN A 44 1.54 1.90 14.46
CA ASN A 44 2.35 2.73 15.36
C ASN A 44 3.10 3.85 14.64
N ILE A 45 2.50 4.45 13.61
CA ILE A 45 3.11 5.55 12.86
C ILE A 45 3.04 6.82 13.71
N PRO A 46 4.16 7.51 13.94
CA PRO A 46 4.15 8.71 14.76
C PRO A 46 3.49 9.90 14.05
N PHE A 47 2.86 10.75 14.82
CA PHE A 47 2.41 12.06 14.36
C PHE A 47 3.60 13.03 14.34
N VAL A 48 3.88 13.58 13.15
CA VAL A 48 5.09 14.40 12.96
C VAL A 48 4.91 15.89 13.27
N GLY A 49 3.67 16.34 13.40
CA GLY A 49 3.33 17.75 13.62
C GLY A 49 3.37 18.62 12.35
N GLU A 50 2.83 19.83 12.45
CA GLU A 50 2.68 20.76 11.35
C GLU A 50 4.01 21.17 10.71
N THR A 51 5.00 21.52 11.55
CA THR A 51 6.30 22.00 11.09
C THR A 51 7.03 20.96 10.24
N ASP A 52 7.12 19.70 10.71
CA ASP A 52 7.78 18.65 9.94
C ASP A 52 6.97 18.23 8.72
N SER A 53 5.65 18.27 8.80
CA SER A 53 4.78 18.04 7.66
C SER A 53 5.00 19.10 6.58
N GLY A 54 5.14 20.36 6.94
CA GLY A 54 5.48 21.46 6.04
C GLY A 54 6.84 21.30 5.35
N TYR A 55 7.78 20.60 5.97
CA TYR A 55 9.06 20.22 5.37
C TYR A 55 9.00 18.92 4.53
N GLY A 56 7.80 18.37 4.26
CA GLY A 56 7.64 17.12 3.53
C GLY A 56 8.12 15.87 4.29
N ARG A 57 8.14 15.91 5.63
CA ARG A 57 8.61 14.81 6.49
C ARG A 57 7.48 13.96 7.06
N SER A 58 6.29 14.04 6.48
CA SER A 58 5.16 13.20 6.86
C SER A 58 5.50 11.72 6.74
N LEU A 59 5.03 10.89 7.70
CA LEU A 59 5.34 9.46 7.76
C LEU A 59 4.16 8.58 7.35
N HIS A 60 3.20 9.13 6.61
CA HIS A 60 2.04 8.36 6.18
C HIS A 60 2.44 7.24 5.22
N TRP A 61 2.04 6.00 5.54
CA TRP A 61 2.24 4.84 4.65
C TRP A 61 1.19 4.75 3.54
N ILE A 62 0.08 5.43 3.75
CA ILE A 62 -0.96 5.66 2.75
C ILE A 62 -1.22 7.16 2.70
N ARG A 63 -1.26 7.73 1.50
CA ARG A 63 -1.65 9.11 1.24
C ARG A 63 -2.78 9.13 0.24
N VAL A 64 -3.65 10.10 0.32
CA VAL A 64 -4.71 10.31 -0.67
C VAL A 64 -4.31 11.50 -1.53
N GLU A 65 -4.08 11.25 -2.80
CA GLU A 65 -3.81 12.27 -3.79
C GLU A 65 -5.15 12.77 -4.35
N HIS A 66 -5.33 14.08 -4.32
CA HIS A 66 -6.52 14.74 -4.84
C HIS A 66 -6.14 15.41 -6.16
N THR A 67 -6.85 15.07 -7.21
CA THR A 67 -6.72 15.72 -8.51
C THR A 67 -8.05 16.33 -8.91
N TRP A 68 -8.02 17.41 -9.68
CA TRP A 68 -9.19 18.03 -10.24
C TRP A 68 -8.92 18.43 -11.69
N GLU A 69 -9.98 18.41 -12.48
CA GLU A 69 -9.99 18.90 -13.86
C GLU A 69 -10.78 20.23 -13.93
N GLY A 70 -10.39 21.12 -14.83
CA GLY A 70 -10.98 22.45 -14.99
C GLY A 70 -10.11 23.57 -14.46
N GLU A 71 -10.54 24.80 -14.66
CA GLU A 71 -9.89 25.99 -14.12
C GLU A 71 -10.66 26.52 -12.91
N TYR A 72 -9.92 26.87 -11.83
CA TYR A 72 -10.56 27.45 -10.66
C TYR A 72 -11.22 28.79 -10.99
N PRO A 73 -12.49 29.06 -10.57
CA PRO A 73 -13.30 28.26 -9.64
C PRO A 73 -14.18 27.18 -10.28
N GLU A 74 -14.14 26.99 -11.59
CA GLU A 74 -14.99 26.04 -12.31
C GLU A 74 -14.35 24.66 -12.40
N VAL A 75 -14.34 23.95 -11.26
CA VAL A 75 -13.86 22.57 -11.18
C VAL A 75 -14.92 21.64 -11.77
N THR A 76 -14.54 20.87 -12.79
CA THR A 76 -15.45 19.99 -13.54
C THR A 76 -15.45 18.55 -13.05
N ALA A 77 -14.32 18.09 -12.52
CA ALA A 77 -14.20 16.74 -11.95
C ALA A 77 -13.17 16.73 -10.83
N THR A 78 -13.35 15.83 -9.86
CA THR A 78 -12.39 15.56 -8.79
C THR A 78 -12.16 14.06 -8.70
N SER A 79 -10.92 13.66 -8.46
CA SER A 79 -10.56 12.26 -8.23
C SER A 79 -9.72 12.12 -6.95
N ASN A 80 -9.96 11.04 -6.23
CA ASN A 80 -9.26 10.73 -4.98
C ASN A 80 -8.53 9.40 -5.16
N GLN A 81 -7.20 9.44 -5.11
CA GLN A 81 -6.38 8.25 -5.29
C GLN A 81 -5.58 7.93 -4.03
N PRO A 82 -5.98 6.92 -3.25
CA PRO A 82 -5.15 6.41 -2.16
C PRO A 82 -3.90 5.71 -2.71
N VAL A 83 -2.72 6.27 -2.42
CA VAL A 83 -1.43 5.72 -2.87
C VAL A 83 -0.69 5.09 -1.70
N ILE A 84 -0.29 3.83 -1.87
CA ILE A 84 0.44 3.01 -0.90
C ILE A 84 1.65 2.35 -1.54
N CYS A 85 2.43 1.61 -0.76
CA CYS A 85 3.42 0.69 -1.32
C CYS A 85 2.71 -0.33 -2.23
N GLN A 86 3.18 -0.46 -3.47
CA GLN A 86 2.54 -1.31 -4.47
C GLN A 86 2.88 -2.80 -4.28
N GLN A 87 3.69 -3.16 -3.28
CA GLN A 87 4.13 -4.54 -3.00
C GLN A 87 4.63 -5.25 -4.28
N CYS A 88 5.52 -4.58 -5.00
CA CYS A 88 5.98 -4.99 -6.32
C CYS A 88 6.64 -6.37 -6.30
N GLY A 89 6.24 -7.27 -7.21
CA GLY A 89 6.92 -8.55 -7.44
C GLY A 89 8.36 -8.36 -7.92
N ASN A 90 8.61 -7.33 -8.77
CA ASN A 90 9.94 -6.88 -9.18
C ASN A 90 10.28 -5.56 -8.45
N ALA A 91 10.54 -5.63 -7.16
CA ALA A 91 10.69 -4.45 -6.32
C ALA A 91 12.03 -3.73 -6.52
N PRO A 92 12.08 -2.54 -7.15
CA PRO A 92 13.33 -1.82 -7.41
C PRO A 92 14.02 -1.32 -6.14
N CYS A 93 13.34 -1.32 -5.02
CA CYS A 93 13.87 -0.94 -3.72
C CYS A 93 14.67 -2.04 -3.01
N GLU A 94 14.64 -3.29 -3.49
CA GLU A 94 15.37 -4.41 -2.89
C GLU A 94 16.84 -4.43 -3.29
N PRO A 95 17.20 -4.40 -4.59
CA PRO A 95 18.60 -4.51 -5.00
C PRO A 95 19.49 -3.34 -4.56
N VAL A 96 18.90 -2.19 -4.24
CA VAL A 96 19.63 -1.00 -3.80
C VAL A 96 19.83 -0.95 -2.29
N CYS A 97 19.29 -1.89 -1.52
CA CYS A 97 19.45 -1.93 -0.07
C CYS A 97 20.78 -2.61 0.30
N PRO A 98 21.78 -1.88 0.85
CA PRO A 98 23.10 -2.45 1.11
C PRO A 98 23.12 -3.47 2.25
N VAL A 99 22.05 -3.53 3.05
CA VAL A 99 21.95 -4.39 4.25
C VAL A 99 20.79 -5.38 4.16
N PHE A 100 20.17 -5.52 2.98
CA PHE A 100 19.00 -6.39 2.79
C PHE A 100 17.89 -6.17 3.83
N ALA A 101 17.66 -4.90 4.18
CA ALA A 101 16.52 -4.52 5.02
C ALA A 101 15.22 -4.45 4.22
N SER A 102 15.30 -4.16 2.91
CA SER A 102 14.18 -4.32 1.98
C SER A 102 14.33 -5.69 1.34
N VAL A 103 13.40 -6.59 1.65
CA VAL A 103 13.46 -7.99 1.23
C VAL A 103 12.12 -8.46 0.71
N HIS A 104 12.16 -9.46 -0.17
CA HIS A 104 10.97 -10.15 -0.63
C HIS A 104 10.67 -11.34 0.26
N SER A 105 9.45 -11.44 0.79
CA SER A 105 8.98 -12.65 1.48
C SER A 105 8.56 -13.68 0.44
N GLN A 106 9.12 -14.88 0.53
CA GLN A 106 8.77 -15.97 -0.40
C GLN A 106 7.45 -16.65 -0.03
N SER A 107 6.99 -16.49 1.22
CA SER A 107 5.77 -17.14 1.71
C SER A 107 4.51 -16.33 1.41
N GLU A 108 4.61 -15.01 1.38
CA GLU A 108 3.47 -14.11 1.16
C GLU A 108 3.57 -13.33 -0.17
N ASP A 109 4.69 -13.48 -0.88
CA ASP A 109 5.03 -12.69 -2.07
C ASP A 109 4.93 -11.18 -1.82
N LEU A 110 5.44 -10.73 -0.67
CA LEU A 110 5.40 -9.34 -0.23
C LEU A 110 6.78 -8.73 -0.12
N ASN A 111 6.92 -7.49 -0.56
CA ASN A 111 8.08 -6.69 -0.25
C ASN A 111 8.01 -6.21 1.20
N LEU A 112 8.89 -6.69 2.06
CA LEU A 112 8.95 -6.36 3.47
C LEU A 112 10.07 -5.38 3.79
N GLN A 113 9.96 -4.75 4.95
CA GLN A 113 11.01 -3.91 5.53
C GLN A 113 11.42 -4.47 6.89
N VAL A 114 12.64 -4.99 6.98
CA VAL A 114 13.22 -5.48 8.23
C VAL A 114 13.86 -4.30 8.96
N TYR A 115 13.12 -3.71 9.89
CA TYR A 115 13.50 -2.45 10.54
C TYR A 115 14.84 -2.52 11.26
N ASN A 116 15.14 -3.63 11.93
CA ASN A 116 16.38 -3.82 12.70
C ASN A 116 17.64 -3.91 11.82
N ARG A 117 17.50 -4.19 10.53
CA ARG A 117 18.61 -4.18 9.56
C ARG A 117 18.83 -2.81 8.93
N CYS A 118 17.82 -1.93 8.99
CA CYS A 118 17.86 -0.65 8.29
C CYS A 118 18.92 0.29 8.88
N VAL A 119 19.86 0.73 8.04
CA VAL A 119 20.90 1.72 8.40
C VAL A 119 20.62 3.11 7.84
N GLY A 120 19.46 3.32 7.23
CA GLY A 120 18.96 4.64 6.84
C GLY A 120 19.62 5.28 5.62
N THR A 121 20.20 4.50 4.70
CA THR A 121 20.80 5.03 3.46
C THR A 121 19.82 5.71 2.53
N ARG A 122 18.53 5.41 2.63
CA ARG A 122 17.39 5.94 1.84
C ARG A 122 17.42 5.62 0.34
N TYR A 123 18.34 4.82 -0.15
CA TYR A 123 18.39 4.42 -1.56
C TYR A 123 17.10 3.75 -2.02
N CYS A 124 16.48 2.96 -1.15
CA CYS A 124 15.20 2.32 -1.43
C CYS A 124 14.05 3.33 -1.62
N ALA A 125 14.09 4.50 -0.96
CA ALA A 125 13.13 5.57 -1.18
C ALA A 125 13.36 6.26 -2.53
N ASN A 126 14.62 6.56 -2.86
CA ASN A 126 14.97 7.21 -4.12
C ASN A 126 14.66 6.31 -5.33
N ASN A 127 14.74 5.00 -5.15
CA ASN A 127 14.49 4.03 -6.22
C ASN A 127 13.02 3.59 -6.30
N CYS A 128 12.16 4.05 -5.40
CA CYS A 128 10.74 3.74 -5.42
C CYS A 128 10.00 4.72 -6.36
N PRO A 129 9.49 4.28 -7.51
CA PRO A 129 8.81 5.18 -8.44
C PRO A 129 7.47 5.71 -7.88
N TYR A 130 6.91 5.04 -6.88
CA TYR A 130 5.64 5.39 -6.25
C TYR A 130 5.78 6.35 -5.07
N ILE A 131 7.01 6.69 -4.66
CA ILE A 131 7.29 7.52 -3.48
C ILE A 131 6.56 6.99 -2.23
N ALA A 132 6.54 5.66 -2.07
CA ALA A 132 5.77 4.98 -1.03
C ALA A 132 6.63 4.57 0.18
N ARG A 133 7.84 5.13 0.31
CA ARG A 133 8.77 4.87 1.42
C ARG A 133 9.07 6.16 2.15
N VAL A 134 8.87 6.16 3.45
CA VAL A 134 9.05 7.32 4.32
C VAL A 134 10.20 7.08 5.29
N PHE A 135 10.86 8.15 5.71
CA PHE A 135 12.05 8.09 6.54
C PHE A 135 11.85 8.79 7.87
N ASN A 136 12.17 8.12 8.96
CA ASN A 136 12.16 8.69 10.30
C ASN A 136 13.34 9.63 10.50
N MET A 137 13.11 10.94 10.40
CA MET A 137 14.13 11.97 10.55
C MET A 137 14.54 12.19 12.01
N ARG A 138 13.66 11.89 12.95
CA ARG A 138 13.87 12.09 14.38
C ARG A 138 13.12 11.05 15.22
N ASP A 139 13.44 10.97 16.50
CA ASP A 139 12.59 10.31 17.47
C ASP A 139 11.43 11.24 17.83
N TYR A 140 10.22 10.71 17.87
CA TYR A 140 9.02 11.48 18.18
C TYR A 140 8.62 11.25 19.62
N ASP A 141 8.44 12.35 20.35
CA ASP A 141 7.97 12.31 21.73
C ASP A 141 6.55 11.74 21.81
N ARG A 142 6.39 10.84 22.74
CA ARG A 142 5.11 10.19 23.06
C ARG A 142 4.96 10.20 24.57
N PRO A 143 4.49 11.33 25.14
CA PRO A 143 4.32 11.46 26.57
C PRO A 143 3.27 10.48 27.09
N ASP A 144 3.41 10.04 28.33
CA ASP A 144 2.41 9.22 28.99
C ASP A 144 1.04 9.93 28.99
N PRO A 145 -0.06 9.24 28.71
CA PRO A 145 -0.21 7.78 28.54
C PRO A 145 -0.20 7.28 27.08
N LEU A 146 0.25 8.07 26.08
CA LEU A 146 0.17 7.71 24.66
C LEU A 146 0.85 6.38 24.30
N PRO A 147 1.97 5.97 24.93
CA PRO A 147 2.56 4.65 24.63
C PRO A 147 1.63 3.47 24.90
N ASN A 148 0.62 3.63 25.75
CA ASN A 148 -0.36 2.57 26.04
C ASN A 148 -1.30 2.26 24.86
N GLN A 149 -1.32 3.12 23.84
CA GLN A 149 -2.11 2.93 22.62
C GLN A 149 -1.37 2.10 21.55
N PHE A 150 -0.11 1.79 21.76
CA PHE A 150 0.67 1.07 20.76
C PHE A 150 0.12 -0.32 20.52
N ASN A 151 0.04 -0.69 19.25
CA ASN A 151 -0.18 -2.06 18.84
C ASN A 151 1.05 -2.90 19.23
N PRO A 152 0.92 -3.87 20.13
CA PRO A 152 2.06 -4.68 20.58
C PRO A 152 2.64 -5.57 19.48
N ASP A 153 1.86 -5.89 18.45
CA ASP A 153 2.27 -6.76 17.35
C ASP A 153 3.11 -6.01 16.30
N VAL A 154 3.26 -4.68 16.45
CA VAL A 154 3.97 -3.84 15.49
C VAL A 154 5.13 -3.10 16.15
N THR A 155 6.32 -3.31 15.63
CA THR A 155 7.54 -2.63 16.12
C THR A 155 7.41 -1.11 16.04
N VAL A 156 7.74 -0.42 17.12
CA VAL A 156 7.91 1.05 17.13
C VAL A 156 9.26 1.40 16.50
N ARG A 157 9.24 2.18 15.43
CA ARG A 157 10.47 2.58 14.71
C ARG A 157 11.01 3.87 15.30
N ARG A 158 12.33 3.99 15.29
CA ARG A 158 13.08 5.14 15.77
C ARG A 158 13.69 5.93 14.60
N ARG A 159 14.36 7.02 14.95
CA ARG A 159 15.15 7.81 14.00
C ARG A 159 16.07 6.94 13.15
N GLY A 160 16.20 7.27 11.86
CA GLY A 160 17.13 6.62 10.95
C GLY A 160 16.56 5.39 10.23
N ILE A 161 15.30 5.06 10.42
CA ILE A 161 14.67 3.86 9.84
C ILE A 161 13.73 4.27 8.70
N MET A 162 13.77 3.50 7.61
CA MET A 162 12.81 3.59 6.52
C MET A 162 11.54 2.80 6.87
N GLU A 163 10.40 3.36 6.54
CA GLU A 163 9.09 2.73 6.73
C GLU A 163 8.28 2.68 5.43
N LYS A 164 7.35 1.77 5.35
CA LYS A 164 6.41 1.64 4.24
C LYS A 164 5.21 0.77 4.62
N CYS A 165 4.17 0.78 3.82
CA CYS A 165 3.05 -0.15 3.96
C CYS A 165 3.52 -1.61 3.85
N THR A 166 3.09 -2.45 4.78
CA THR A 166 3.37 -3.90 4.84
C THR A 166 2.13 -4.75 4.58
N PHE A 167 1.03 -4.15 4.10
CA PHE A 167 -0.30 -4.78 4.05
C PHE A 167 -0.80 -5.27 5.41
N CYS A 168 -0.34 -4.64 6.51
CA CYS A 168 -0.61 -5.10 7.87
C CYS A 168 -0.19 -6.57 8.07
N ILE A 169 1.08 -6.89 7.79
CA ILE A 169 1.64 -8.25 7.83
C ILE A 169 1.29 -9.00 9.13
N GLN A 170 1.19 -8.30 10.26
CA GLN A 170 0.76 -8.87 11.54
C GLN A 170 -0.64 -9.47 11.47
N ARG A 171 -1.55 -8.85 10.69
CA ARG A 171 -2.92 -9.38 10.49
C ARG A 171 -2.91 -10.57 9.52
N ILE A 172 -2.06 -10.55 8.51
CA ILE A 172 -1.86 -11.69 7.60
C ILE A 172 -1.37 -12.89 8.39
N HIS A 173 -0.30 -12.74 9.17
CA HIS A 173 0.23 -13.83 9.99
C HIS A 173 -0.80 -14.36 10.97
N LYS A 174 -1.54 -13.48 11.64
CA LYS A 174 -2.61 -13.91 12.57
C LYS A 174 -3.68 -14.74 11.87
N GLY A 175 -4.13 -14.33 10.67
CA GLY A 175 -5.10 -15.10 9.90
C GLY A 175 -4.54 -16.43 9.42
N GLN A 176 -3.29 -16.45 8.97
CA GLN A 176 -2.59 -17.69 8.57
C GLN A 176 -2.42 -18.66 9.74
N ASP A 177 -2.01 -18.17 10.91
CA ASP A 177 -1.82 -19.01 12.11
C ASP A 177 -3.16 -19.59 12.58
N GLN A 178 -4.24 -18.81 12.54
CA GLN A 178 -5.58 -19.29 12.87
C GLN A 178 -6.03 -20.36 11.88
N ALA A 179 -5.98 -20.11 10.60
CA ALA A 179 -6.37 -21.06 9.55
C ALA A 179 -5.56 -22.36 9.66
N LYS A 180 -4.24 -22.26 9.88
CA LYS A 180 -3.36 -23.39 10.08
C LYS A 180 -3.73 -24.21 11.33
N SER A 181 -4.11 -23.55 12.43
CA SER A 181 -4.56 -24.23 13.65
C SER A 181 -5.86 -25.03 13.43
N GLU A 182 -6.67 -24.59 12.48
CA GLU A 182 -7.93 -25.24 12.07
C GLU A 182 -7.73 -26.24 10.92
N GLY A 183 -6.50 -26.41 10.41
CA GLY A 183 -6.15 -27.34 9.33
C GLY A 183 -6.72 -26.97 7.97
N ARG A 184 -6.94 -25.68 7.72
CA ARG A 184 -7.48 -25.12 6.48
C ARG A 184 -6.63 -23.98 5.92
N ASP A 185 -6.93 -23.55 4.72
CA ASP A 185 -6.39 -22.30 4.15
C ASP A 185 -7.17 -21.07 4.65
N VAL A 186 -6.54 -19.88 4.51
CA VAL A 186 -7.18 -18.60 4.80
C VAL A 186 -8.28 -18.34 3.78
N MET A 187 -9.48 -18.02 4.25
CA MET A 187 -10.63 -17.70 3.40
C MET A 187 -10.63 -16.24 2.96
N ASP A 188 -11.27 -15.96 1.81
CA ASP A 188 -11.45 -14.58 1.34
C ASP A 188 -12.22 -13.74 2.37
N GLY A 189 -11.73 -12.52 2.63
CA GLY A 189 -12.28 -11.61 3.63
C GLY A 189 -11.92 -11.91 5.10
N GLU A 190 -11.19 -12.99 5.39
CA GLU A 190 -10.74 -13.31 6.76
C GLU A 190 -9.61 -12.38 7.24
N VAL A 191 -8.73 -12.00 6.33
CA VAL A 191 -7.67 -11.02 6.60
C VAL A 191 -8.07 -9.67 6.01
N VAL A 192 -8.26 -8.67 6.88
CA VAL A 192 -8.63 -7.31 6.46
C VAL A 192 -7.62 -6.31 7.04
N PRO A 193 -6.84 -5.60 6.20
CA PRO A 193 -5.96 -4.52 6.64
C PRO A 193 -6.73 -3.37 7.27
N ALA A 194 -6.07 -2.63 8.17
CA ALA A 194 -6.74 -1.55 8.90
C ALA A 194 -7.34 -0.47 7.98
N CYS A 195 -6.67 -0.16 6.87
CA CYS A 195 -7.17 0.82 5.89
C CYS A 195 -8.45 0.34 5.19
N ALA A 196 -8.56 -0.95 4.85
CA ALA A 196 -9.77 -1.51 4.25
C ALA A 196 -10.90 -1.58 5.28
N GLN A 197 -10.60 -2.05 6.50
CA GLN A 197 -11.58 -2.11 7.60
C GLN A 197 -12.20 -0.76 7.94
N ALA A 198 -11.42 0.32 7.86
CA ALA A 198 -11.87 1.67 8.22
C ALA A 198 -12.51 2.42 7.04
N CYS A 199 -12.54 1.86 5.84
CA CYS A 199 -13.06 2.54 4.67
C CYS A 199 -14.61 2.58 4.69
N PRO A 200 -15.25 3.75 4.86
CA PRO A 200 -16.71 3.81 4.96
C PRO A 200 -17.43 3.56 3.63
N ALA A 201 -16.70 3.65 2.52
CA ALA A 201 -17.22 3.42 1.17
C ALA A 201 -16.87 2.04 0.61
N ASP A 202 -16.20 1.16 1.39
CA ASP A 202 -15.69 -0.13 0.93
C ASP A 202 -14.85 -0.05 -0.37
N ALA A 203 -14.19 1.09 -0.59
CA ALA A 203 -13.38 1.34 -1.78
C ALA A 203 -12.11 0.50 -1.83
N ILE A 204 -11.68 -0.09 -0.72
CA ILE A 204 -10.44 -0.85 -0.59
C ILE A 204 -10.77 -2.31 -0.31
N VAL A 205 -10.45 -3.18 -1.25
CA VAL A 205 -10.62 -4.63 -1.13
C VAL A 205 -9.25 -5.29 -1.07
N PHE A 206 -9.09 -6.25 -0.17
CA PHE A 206 -7.85 -6.97 0.08
C PHE A 206 -8.10 -8.47 0.11
N GLY A 207 -7.14 -9.25 -0.37
CA GLY A 207 -7.24 -10.71 -0.39
C GLY A 207 -6.12 -11.36 -1.20
N ARG A 208 -6.31 -12.62 -1.53
CA ARG A 208 -5.37 -13.41 -2.32
C ARG A 208 -5.63 -13.23 -3.81
N LEU A 209 -4.62 -12.80 -4.57
CA LEU A 209 -4.69 -12.65 -6.03
C LEU A 209 -4.62 -14.00 -6.76
N ASP A 210 -3.99 -15.00 -6.15
CA ASP A 210 -3.91 -16.37 -6.67
C ASP A 210 -5.21 -17.16 -6.54
N ASP A 211 -6.16 -16.70 -5.73
CA ASP A 211 -7.52 -17.23 -5.69
C ASP A 211 -8.39 -16.51 -6.75
N PRO A 212 -8.80 -17.18 -7.84
CA PRO A 212 -9.59 -16.56 -8.90
C PRO A 212 -10.98 -16.16 -8.47
N GLU A 213 -11.53 -16.75 -7.40
CA GLU A 213 -12.87 -16.47 -6.89
C GLU A 213 -12.86 -15.36 -5.82
N SER A 214 -11.68 -14.97 -5.34
CA SER A 214 -11.56 -13.89 -4.36
C SER A 214 -12.09 -12.56 -4.92
N ARG A 215 -12.64 -11.73 -4.03
CA ARG A 215 -13.12 -10.39 -4.38
C ARG A 215 -12.03 -9.53 -5.01
N VAL A 216 -10.80 -9.58 -4.45
CA VAL A 216 -9.67 -8.79 -4.95
C VAL A 216 -9.24 -9.22 -6.35
N SER A 217 -9.22 -10.54 -6.63
CA SER A 217 -8.88 -11.07 -7.96
C SER A 217 -9.93 -10.70 -9.01
N THR A 218 -11.21 -10.81 -8.64
CA THR A 218 -12.32 -10.39 -9.51
C THR A 218 -12.24 -8.90 -9.84
N MET A 219 -11.94 -8.05 -8.84
CA MET A 219 -11.77 -6.61 -9.06
C MET A 219 -10.53 -6.30 -9.89
N ALA A 220 -9.42 -7.00 -9.66
CA ALA A 220 -8.19 -6.82 -10.42
C ALA A 220 -8.34 -7.15 -11.92
N LYS A 221 -9.22 -8.08 -12.25
CA LYS A 221 -9.55 -8.47 -13.64
C LYS A 221 -10.64 -7.59 -14.29
N ASN A 222 -11.18 -6.62 -13.56
CA ASN A 222 -12.19 -5.71 -14.10
C ASN A 222 -11.59 -4.84 -15.22
N GLY A 223 -12.38 -4.58 -16.27
CA GLY A 223 -11.94 -3.73 -17.41
C GLY A 223 -11.58 -2.30 -17.05
N ARG A 224 -11.97 -1.80 -15.87
CA ARG A 224 -11.56 -0.52 -15.30
C ARG A 224 -10.19 -0.58 -14.61
N GLY A 225 -9.65 -1.79 -14.36
CA GLY A 225 -8.43 -2.02 -13.62
C GLY A 225 -7.19 -1.46 -14.32
N ILE A 226 -6.39 -0.71 -13.56
CA ILE A 226 -5.08 -0.22 -14.00
C ILE A 226 -4.02 -0.49 -12.93
N LYS A 227 -2.79 -0.62 -13.37
CA LYS A 227 -1.60 -0.64 -12.51
C LYS A 227 -0.88 0.70 -12.62
N LEU A 228 -0.44 1.26 -11.50
CA LEU A 228 0.34 2.50 -11.54
C LEU A 228 1.72 2.21 -12.15
N LEU A 229 2.14 3.07 -13.10
CA LEU A 229 3.46 3.00 -13.76
C LEU A 229 3.79 1.58 -14.26
N GLU A 230 2.83 0.94 -14.90
CA GLU A 230 2.95 -0.44 -15.39
C GLU A 230 4.11 -0.63 -16.38
N ASP A 231 4.41 0.41 -17.15
CA ASP A 231 5.52 0.49 -18.11
C ASP A 231 6.91 0.32 -17.48
N LEU A 232 7.03 0.50 -16.17
CA LEU A 232 8.29 0.29 -15.44
C LEU A 232 8.57 -1.19 -15.12
N GLY A 233 7.63 -2.11 -15.38
CA GLY A 233 7.81 -3.55 -15.18
C GLY A 233 8.02 -3.97 -13.72
N THR A 234 7.53 -3.20 -12.77
CA THR A 234 7.68 -3.47 -11.33
C THR A 234 6.70 -4.52 -10.79
N VAL A 235 5.72 -4.92 -11.59
CA VAL A 235 4.70 -5.93 -11.23
C VAL A 235 3.96 -5.57 -9.93
N PRO A 236 3.13 -4.50 -9.93
CA PRO A 236 2.40 -4.07 -8.73
C PRO A 236 1.31 -5.08 -8.32
N HIS A 237 1.18 -5.36 -7.01
CA HIS A 237 0.07 -6.14 -6.44
C HIS A 237 -1.15 -5.26 -6.06
N VAL A 238 -1.08 -3.97 -6.31
CA VAL A 238 -2.20 -3.05 -6.13
C VAL A 238 -2.81 -2.73 -7.49
N THR A 239 -4.13 -2.88 -7.60
CA THR A 239 -4.91 -2.52 -8.78
C THR A 239 -5.80 -1.33 -8.42
N TYR A 240 -5.87 -0.35 -9.30
CA TYR A 240 -6.78 0.77 -9.18
C TYR A 240 -7.89 0.63 -10.22
N LEU A 241 -9.13 0.78 -9.79
CA LEU A 241 -10.25 0.88 -10.71
C LEU A 241 -10.47 2.34 -11.07
N LYS A 242 -10.35 2.67 -12.35
CA LYS A 242 -10.60 4.02 -12.86
C LYS A 242 -12.04 4.43 -12.60
N GLU A 243 -12.25 5.71 -12.43
CA GLU A 243 -13.57 6.31 -12.43
C GLU A 243 -14.28 6.04 -13.78
N GLU A 244 -15.53 5.63 -13.71
CA GLU A 244 -16.40 5.69 -14.87
C GLU A 244 -16.80 7.16 -15.04
N LYS A 245 -16.10 7.87 -15.94
CA LYS A 245 -16.44 9.25 -16.25
C LYS A 245 -17.87 9.34 -16.79
N THR A 246 -18.83 9.48 -15.90
CA THR A 246 -20.17 9.92 -16.24
C THR A 246 -20.16 11.43 -16.44
N TYR A 247 -19.44 11.90 -17.48
CA TYR A 247 -19.62 13.27 -17.93
C TYR A 247 -21.07 13.43 -18.39
N GLY A 248 -21.77 14.27 -17.65
CA GLY A 248 -23.01 14.93 -18.01
C GLY A 248 -23.83 14.23 -19.08
N ARG A 249 -24.74 13.34 -18.70
CA ARG A 249 -25.96 13.22 -19.47
C ARG A 249 -26.68 14.58 -19.38
N THR A 250 -26.28 15.51 -20.24
CA THR A 250 -27.14 16.62 -20.59
C THR A 250 -28.33 15.98 -21.28
N GLY A 251 -29.44 15.84 -20.54
CA GLY A 251 -30.75 15.52 -21.09
C GLY A 251 -31.25 16.68 -21.98
#